data_6626065cf36c17ee87435cad61d2884b
#
_entry.id   6626065cf36c17ee87435cad61d2884b
#
_cell.length_a   1.000
_cell.length_b   1.000
_cell.length_c   1.000
_cell.angle_alpha   90.00
_cell.angle_beta   90.00
_cell.angle_gamma   90.00
#
_symmetry.space_group_name_H-M   'P 1'
#
loop_
_entity.id
_entity.type
_entity.pdbx_description
1 polymer ?
#
loop_
_entity_poly.entity_id
_entity_poly.type
_entity_poly.pdbx_seq_one_letter_code
_entity_poly.pdbx_strand_id
1 'polypeptide(L)'
;MRRVNLEENELTITAIFRQKTKEDTIQTLKEALEVLEAEEDGPEKEELIEIINSTVGKLQQIEDKYYYSLDLNYYLNNLEDDAYEA
;
A
#
# COMPACT_ATOMS: atom_id res chain seq x y z
N MET A 1 -9.55 14.03 -18.11
CA MET A 1 -8.38 13.31 -17.56
C MET A 1 -8.80 12.48 -16.37
N ARG A 2 -8.48 11.20 -16.40
CA ARG A 2 -8.86 10.33 -15.30
C ARG A 2 -7.89 10.45 -14.13
N ARG A 3 -8.43 10.58 -12.94
CA ARG A 3 -7.62 10.50 -11.74
C ARG A 3 -7.50 9.04 -11.31
N VAL A 4 -6.31 8.66 -10.94
CA VAL A 4 -6.08 7.36 -10.34
C VAL A 4 -6.38 7.49 -8.85
N ASN A 5 -7.39 6.78 -8.38
CA ASN A 5 -7.79 6.84 -6.98
C ASN A 5 -7.41 5.53 -6.28
N LEU A 6 -6.77 5.67 -5.14
CA LEU A 6 -6.45 4.51 -4.30
C LEU A 6 -7.66 4.19 -3.44
N GLU A 7 -7.97 2.91 -3.35
CA GLU A 7 -9.02 2.44 -2.46
C GLU A 7 -8.51 2.43 -1.02
N GLU A 8 -9.43 2.31 -0.07
CA GLU A 8 -9.08 2.36 1.35
C GLU A 8 -8.03 1.30 1.73
N ASN A 9 -8.20 0.07 1.26
CA ASN A 9 -7.22 -0.99 1.56
C ASN A 9 -5.87 -0.71 0.91
N GLU A 10 -5.87 -0.09 -0.27
CA GLU A 10 -4.63 0.29 -0.94
C GLU A 10 -3.93 1.41 -0.20
N LEU A 11 -4.68 2.38 0.30
CA LEU A 11 -4.12 3.46 1.11
C LEU A 11 -3.53 2.93 2.42
N THR A 12 -4.20 1.98 3.04
CA THR A 12 -3.71 1.36 4.26
C THR A 12 -2.39 0.64 4.02
N ILE A 13 -2.31 -0.13 2.94
CA ILE A 13 -1.07 -0.83 2.58
C ILE A 13 0.04 0.16 2.28
N THR A 14 -0.28 1.23 1.54
CA THR A 14 0.70 2.27 1.25
C THR A 14 1.22 2.90 2.54
N ALA A 15 0.35 3.14 3.51
CA ALA A 15 0.74 3.72 4.79
C ALA A 15 1.68 2.80 5.57
N ILE A 16 1.38 1.51 5.57
CA ILE A 16 2.19 0.51 6.29
C ILE A 16 3.60 0.43 5.71
N PHE A 17 3.72 0.46 4.38
CA PHE A 17 5.00 0.30 3.69
C PHE A 17 5.61 1.63 3.26
N ARG A 18 5.07 2.74 3.73
CA ARG A 18 5.53 4.06 3.34
C ARG A 18 7.01 4.27 3.59
N GLN A 19 7.69 4.83 2.59
CA GLN A 19 9.07 5.23 2.67
C GLN A 19 9.18 6.73 2.40
N LYS A 20 10.39 7.27 2.40
CA LYS A 20 10.61 8.71 2.20
C LYS A 20 10.12 9.20 0.85
N THR A 21 10.25 8.37 -0.18
CA THR A 21 9.83 8.75 -1.53
C THR A 21 8.81 7.76 -2.07
N LYS A 22 8.06 8.20 -3.06
CA LYS A 22 7.11 7.35 -3.74
C LYS A 22 7.81 6.14 -4.38
N GLU A 23 8.97 6.38 -4.98
CA GLU A 23 9.74 5.32 -5.64
C GLU A 23 10.22 4.27 -4.64
N ASP A 24 10.69 4.71 -3.49
CA ASP A 24 11.11 3.78 -2.43
C ASP A 24 9.94 2.98 -1.89
N THR A 25 8.77 3.61 -1.76
CA THR A 25 7.57 2.92 -1.34
C THR A 25 7.18 1.84 -2.36
N ILE A 26 7.23 2.17 -3.64
CA ILE A 26 6.95 1.21 -4.70
C ILE A 26 7.92 0.04 -4.63
N GLN A 27 9.19 0.33 -4.44
CA GLN A 27 10.21 -0.71 -4.34
C GLN A 27 9.95 -1.63 -3.15
N THR A 28 9.61 -1.05 -2.01
CA THR A 28 9.29 -1.83 -0.81
C THR A 28 8.09 -2.74 -1.04
N LEU A 29 7.07 -2.23 -1.73
CA LEU A 29 5.90 -3.04 -2.07
C LEU A 29 6.26 -4.19 -3.00
N LYS A 30 7.14 -3.95 -3.97
CA LYS A 30 7.60 -5.00 -4.88
C LYS A 30 8.36 -6.08 -4.14
N GLU A 31 9.18 -5.69 -3.16
CA GLU A 31 9.90 -6.63 -2.33
C GLU A 31 8.94 -7.48 -1.50
N ALA A 32 7.88 -6.86 -0.99
CA ALA A 32 6.85 -7.59 -0.25
C ALA A 32 6.16 -8.62 -1.14
N LEU A 33 5.93 -8.29 -2.41
CA LEU A 33 5.37 -9.23 -3.35
C LEU A 33 6.26 -10.46 -3.54
N GLU A 34 7.56 -10.24 -3.65
CA GLU A 34 8.50 -11.34 -3.81
C GLU A 34 8.46 -12.29 -2.60
N VAL A 35 8.38 -11.72 -1.40
CA VAL A 35 8.28 -12.52 -0.18
C VAL A 35 6.98 -13.31 -0.16
N LEU A 36 5.87 -12.68 -0.52
CA LEU A 36 4.58 -13.37 -0.56
C LEU A 36 4.55 -14.49 -1.59
N GLU A 37 5.16 -14.28 -2.74
CA GLU A 37 5.20 -15.30 -3.78
C GLU A 37 6.00 -16.53 -3.36
N ALA A 38 6.95 -16.35 -2.45
CA ALA A 38 7.77 -17.45 -1.94
C ALA A 38 7.07 -18.24 -0.84
N GLU A 39 5.99 -17.71 -0.27
CA GLU A 39 5.25 -18.40 0.78
C GLU A 39 4.28 -19.43 0.21
N GLU A 40 3.74 -20.27 1.10
CA GLU A 40 2.78 -21.28 0.70
C GLU A 40 1.50 -20.65 0.18
N ASP A 41 0.88 -21.31 -0.79
CA ASP A 41 -0.36 -20.81 -1.38
C ASP A 41 -1.50 -20.79 -0.37
N GLY A 42 -2.33 -19.75 -0.49
CA GLY A 42 -3.52 -19.61 0.36
C GLY A 42 -4.36 -18.45 -0.13
N PRO A 43 -5.66 -18.41 0.24
CA PRO A 43 -6.56 -17.35 -0.20
C PRO A 43 -6.10 -15.96 0.24
N GLU A 44 -5.59 -15.85 1.46
CA GLU A 44 -5.14 -14.57 1.98
C GLU A 44 -3.94 -14.05 1.22
N LYS A 45 -3.03 -14.93 0.84
CA LYS A 45 -1.86 -14.58 0.05
C LYS A 45 -2.27 -14.01 -1.30
N GLU A 46 -3.18 -14.68 -1.99
CA GLU A 46 -3.62 -14.23 -3.31
C GLU A 46 -4.29 -12.87 -3.23
N GLU A 47 -5.12 -12.65 -2.22
CA GLU A 47 -5.79 -11.38 -2.02
C GLU A 47 -4.78 -10.25 -1.77
N LEU A 48 -3.80 -10.49 -0.93
CA LEU A 48 -2.75 -9.50 -0.65
C LEU A 48 -1.94 -9.19 -1.90
N ILE A 49 -1.60 -10.20 -2.67
CA ILE A 49 -0.86 -10.01 -3.91
C ILE A 49 -1.64 -9.12 -4.87
N GLU A 50 -2.93 -9.35 -5.01
CA GLU A 50 -3.76 -8.51 -5.87
C GLU A 50 -3.81 -7.06 -5.40
N ILE A 51 -3.98 -6.85 -4.09
CA ILE A 51 -4.04 -5.52 -3.52
C ILE A 51 -2.71 -4.79 -3.73
N ILE A 52 -1.60 -5.46 -3.45
CA ILE A 52 -0.28 -4.85 -3.59
C ILE A 52 0.02 -4.54 -5.06
N ASN A 53 -0.29 -5.47 -5.97
CA ASN A 53 -0.09 -5.23 -7.39
C ASN A 53 -0.90 -4.02 -7.88
N SER A 54 -2.15 -3.93 -7.45
CA SER A 54 -3.01 -2.80 -7.81
C SER A 54 -2.43 -1.50 -7.26
N THR A 55 -1.99 -1.53 -6.01
CA THR A 55 -1.39 -0.36 -5.35
C THR A 55 -0.14 0.11 -6.08
N VAL A 56 0.76 -0.81 -6.41
CA VAL A 56 1.98 -0.48 -7.14
C VAL A 56 1.65 0.16 -8.49
N GLY A 57 0.72 -0.44 -9.23
CA GLY A 57 0.33 0.09 -10.52
C GLY A 57 -0.23 1.50 -10.42
N LYS A 58 -1.05 1.76 -9.42
CA LYS A 58 -1.63 3.09 -9.22
C LYS A 58 -0.58 4.09 -8.76
N LEU A 59 0.32 3.71 -7.86
CA LEU A 59 1.39 4.60 -7.42
C LEU A 59 2.31 4.99 -8.56
N GLN A 60 2.54 4.10 -9.50
CA GLN A 60 3.35 4.41 -10.67
C GLN A 60 2.67 5.42 -11.59
N GLN A 61 1.34 5.49 -11.56
CA GLN A 61 0.58 6.38 -12.42
C GLN A 61 0.34 7.76 -11.82
N ILE A 62 0.30 7.87 -10.49
CA ILE A 62 0.03 9.16 -9.86
C ILE A 62 1.29 10.01 -9.83
N GLU A 63 1.08 11.33 -9.80
CA GLU A 63 2.19 12.26 -9.70
C GLU A 63 2.78 12.25 -8.29
N ASP A 64 4.07 12.56 -8.18
CA ASP A 64 4.74 12.63 -6.90
C ASP A 64 4.03 13.61 -5.96
N LYS A 65 3.61 14.74 -6.50
CA LYS A 65 2.90 15.77 -5.73
C LYS A 65 1.64 15.19 -5.10
N TYR A 66 0.90 14.39 -5.85
CA TYR A 66 -0.31 13.76 -5.33
C TYR A 66 0.03 12.76 -4.23
N TYR A 67 1.06 11.96 -4.44
CA TYR A 67 1.48 10.98 -3.45
C TYR A 67 1.83 11.66 -2.13
N TYR A 68 2.60 12.74 -2.19
CA TYR A 68 3.01 13.43 -0.98
C TYR A 68 1.88 14.20 -0.30
N SER A 69 0.77 14.42 -0.99
CA SER A 69 -0.41 15.06 -0.40
C SER A 69 -1.32 14.08 0.33
N LEU A 70 -1.08 12.76 0.20
CA LEU A 70 -1.90 11.76 0.86
C LEU A 70 -1.69 11.80 2.37
N ASP A 71 -2.79 11.74 3.13
CA ASP A 71 -2.72 11.71 4.59
C ASP A 71 -2.61 10.27 5.07
N LEU A 72 -1.42 9.71 4.90
CA LEU A 72 -1.17 8.32 5.28
C LEU A 72 -1.10 8.13 6.79
N ASN A 73 -0.78 9.20 7.54
CA ASN A 73 -0.76 9.13 8.99
C ASN A 73 -2.13 8.78 9.56
N TYR A 74 -3.18 9.25 8.93
CA TYR A 74 -4.54 8.93 9.34
C TYR A 74 -4.76 7.42 9.40
N TYR A 75 -4.29 6.70 8.39
CA TYR A 75 -4.47 5.26 8.32
C TYR A 75 -3.62 4.52 9.34
N LEU A 76 -2.43 5.00 9.59
CA LEU A 76 -1.57 4.42 10.62
C LEU A 76 -2.15 4.64 12.01
N ASN A 77 -2.67 5.82 12.27
CA ASN A 77 -3.29 6.12 13.57
C ASN A 77 -4.52 5.26 13.83
N ASN A 78 -5.32 5.02 12.80
CA ASN A 78 -6.48 4.16 12.93
C ASN A 78 -6.10 2.72 13.28
N LEU A 79 -5.01 2.23 12.70
CA LEU A 79 -4.52 0.90 13.01
C LEU A 79 -4.07 0.80 14.47
N GLU A 80 -3.39 1.84 14.96
CA GLU A 80 -2.94 1.90 16.35
C GLU A 80 -4.12 1.95 17.31
N ASP A 81 -5.14 2.74 16.98
CA ASP A 81 -6.34 2.85 17.81
C ASP A 81 -7.03 1.50 17.94
N ASP A 82 -7.13 0.76 16.85
CA ASP A 82 -7.72 -0.58 16.89
C ASP A 82 -6.93 -1.50 17.80
N ALA A 83 -5.63 -1.38 17.81
CA ALA A 83 -4.77 -2.19 18.66
C ALA A 83 -4.98 -1.86 20.14
N TYR A 84 -5.22 -0.61 20.45
CA TYR A 84 -5.41 -0.16 21.84
C TYR A 84 -6.75 -0.58 22.40
N GLU A 85 -7.76 -0.67 21.57
CA GLU A 85 -9.09 -1.01 22.02
C GLU A 85 -9.29 -2.50 22.26
N ALA A 86 -8.36 -3.28 21.88
CA ALA A 86 -8.44 -4.72 22.03
C ALA A 86 -8.50 -5.19 23.48
#